data_9443591bb38a63410b492f1cabbb48b1
#
_entry.id   9443591bb38a63410b492f1cabbb48b1
#
_cell.length_a   1.000
_cell.length_b   1.000
_cell.length_c   1.000
_cell.angle_alpha   90.00
_cell.angle_beta   90.00
_cell.angle_gamma   90.00
#
_symmetry.space_group_name_H-M   'P 1'
#
loop_
_entity.id
_entity.type
_entity.pdbx_description
1 polymer ?
#
loop_
_entity_poly.entity_id
_entity_poly.type
_entity_poly.pdbx_seq_one_letter_code
_entity_poly.pdbx_strand_id
1 'polypeptide(L)'
;MSEKEESESNAESQVKSQKEPSENSEKEKEESQENSENNEKSESKEKKSKIERAEKKEKTKKTENKQIKENSNSEDIYIKAAEDLRKAMEGFGTDEEHLILVVTSNKTQERLKIKKAYEEKYKKNLIDDLKSELSGKFEDAMVALFKEPVEYDCECIYNAMKGAGTDENCLIEVIASRPNWLLEKIKKKYSELYKKELVEDIKGDTSGDFQKILEGILRCKRSEVKEINKENCEKIAKELSETKEEGWVVNDESSVFYNYIMNSSPKELSAIAREYYRLSGKTIIDGIENNFKGDAKDLLKSILYSLVSSFMGYLKGPRNISRQELKKLLKVLELIIKL
;
A
#
# COMPACT_ATOMS: atom_id res chain seq x y z
N MET A 1 -40.37 20.71 -48.40
CA MET A 1 -41.80 20.99 -48.37
C MET A 1 -42.00 21.63 -47.03
N SER A 2 -42.02 22.87 -47.05
CA SER A 2 -43.04 23.93 -47.07
C SER A 2 -43.51 24.25 -45.68
N GLU A 3 -43.09 25.43 -45.15
CA GLU A 3 -43.85 26.68 -45.34
C GLU A 3 -45.08 26.69 -44.42
N LYS A 4 -45.49 27.69 -43.72
CA LYS A 4 -45.44 29.15 -43.79
C LYS A 4 -46.09 29.70 -42.52
N GLU A 5 -45.60 30.80 -42.01
CA GLU A 5 -46.09 32.17 -42.07
C GLU A 5 -47.33 32.51 -41.22
N GLU A 6 -47.15 33.53 -40.51
CA GLU A 6 -47.63 34.91 -40.53
C GLU A 6 -48.90 35.10 -39.69
N SER A 7 -49.25 36.19 -39.07
CA SER A 7 -48.85 37.60 -39.07
C SER A 7 -49.71 38.33 -38.03
N GLU A 8 -49.23 39.50 -37.59
CA GLU A 8 -49.88 40.79 -37.43
C GLU A 8 -51.23 40.88 -36.65
N SER A 9 -51.54 41.85 -35.89
CA SER A 9 -51.33 43.29 -35.95
C SER A 9 -51.98 44.02 -34.75
N ASN A 10 -51.34 45.06 -34.29
CA ASN A 10 -51.77 46.48 -34.22
C ASN A 10 -53.15 46.91 -33.66
N ALA A 11 -53.09 47.82 -32.74
CA ALA A 11 -53.65 49.20 -32.81
C ALA A 11 -53.94 49.75 -31.38
N GLU A 12 -53.25 50.80 -31.03
CA GLU A 12 -53.62 52.18 -30.83
C GLU A 12 -54.96 52.52 -30.10
N SER A 13 -54.85 53.31 -29.06
CA SER A 13 -55.10 54.77 -29.02
C SER A 13 -55.30 55.28 -27.57
N GLN A 14 -54.49 56.25 -27.15
CA GLN A 14 -54.81 57.67 -26.78
C GLN A 14 -55.99 57.88 -25.79
N VAL A 15 -55.80 58.63 -24.72
CA VAL A 15 -55.65 60.05 -24.45
C VAL A 15 -56.06 60.45 -23.01
N LYS A 16 -55.39 61.49 -22.48
CA LYS A 16 -55.66 62.54 -21.49
C LYS A 16 -55.37 62.33 -20.00
N SER A 17 -54.27 62.89 -19.61
CA SER A 17 -54.00 64.11 -18.78
C SER A 17 -54.97 64.46 -17.68
N GLN A 18 -54.41 64.55 -16.46
CA GLN A 18 -54.54 65.73 -15.60
C GLN A 18 -53.44 65.80 -14.53
N LYS A 19 -53.02 67.02 -14.25
CA LYS A 19 -51.94 67.59 -13.43
C LYS A 19 -52.04 67.38 -11.95
N GLU A 20 -50.89 67.13 -11.33
CA GLU A 20 -50.16 67.80 -10.20
C GLU A 20 -50.81 67.81 -8.80
N PRO A 21 -50.02 67.96 -7.66
CA PRO A 21 -48.66 68.47 -7.51
C PRO A 21 -47.71 67.68 -6.53
N SER A 22 -46.42 67.91 -6.77
CA SER A 22 -45.24 67.99 -5.88
C SER A 22 -45.17 67.24 -4.53
N GLU A 23 -44.39 66.19 -4.54
CA GLU A 23 -43.65 65.66 -3.38
C GLU A 23 -42.21 65.41 -3.79
N ASN A 24 -41.41 66.47 -3.76
CA ASN A 24 -39.98 66.39 -4.13
C ASN A 24 -39.06 66.96 -3.07
N SER A 25 -39.32 66.70 -1.78
CA SER A 25 -38.42 67.15 -0.69
C SER A 25 -38.12 66.15 0.40
N GLU A 26 -38.75 64.98 0.38
CA GLU A 26 -38.45 63.91 1.37
C GLU A 26 -37.56 62.80 0.85
N LYS A 27 -37.51 62.56 -0.48
CA LYS A 27 -36.64 61.49 -1.08
C LYS A 27 -35.15 61.79 -1.06
N GLU A 28 -34.71 63.08 -1.10
CA GLU A 28 -33.30 63.43 -1.05
C GLU A 28 -32.62 63.26 0.32
N LYS A 29 -33.40 63.18 1.42
CA LYS A 29 -32.88 62.96 2.77
C LYS A 29 -32.75 61.44 3.11
N GLU A 30 -33.55 60.57 2.56
CA GLU A 30 -33.44 59.12 2.75
C GLU A 30 -32.30 58.51 1.92
N GLU A 31 -32.09 58.96 0.67
CA GLU A 31 -30.95 58.49 -0.16
C GLU A 31 -29.57 58.89 0.36
N SER A 32 -29.46 60.04 1.07
CA SER A 32 -28.19 60.47 1.69
C SER A 32 -27.84 59.71 3.01
N GLN A 33 -28.84 59.18 3.73
CA GLN A 33 -28.59 58.35 4.92
C GLN A 33 -28.31 56.87 4.56
N GLU A 34 -28.97 56.32 3.55
CA GLU A 34 -28.69 54.94 3.08
C GLU A 34 -27.30 54.81 2.42
N ASN A 35 -26.79 55.83 1.72
CA ASN A 35 -25.46 55.83 1.16
C ASN A 35 -24.36 55.96 2.20
N SER A 36 -24.57 56.64 3.33
CA SER A 36 -23.56 56.72 4.44
C SER A 36 -23.51 55.44 5.22
N GLU A 37 -24.62 54.74 5.51
CA GLU A 37 -24.62 53.46 6.21
C GLU A 37 -24.05 52.28 5.34
N ASN A 38 -24.29 52.31 4.05
CA ASN A 38 -23.71 51.32 3.12
C ASN A 38 -22.20 51.48 2.93
N ASN A 39 -21.68 52.73 3.00
CA ASN A 39 -20.23 52.96 2.93
C ASN A 39 -19.52 52.55 4.21
N GLU A 40 -20.05 52.79 5.44
CA GLU A 40 -19.50 52.30 6.68
C GLU A 40 -19.54 50.78 6.82
N LYS A 41 -20.61 50.12 6.31
CA LYS A 41 -20.71 48.64 6.28
C LYS A 41 -19.73 48.03 5.27
N SER A 42 -19.43 48.71 4.14
CA SER A 42 -18.43 48.21 3.17
C SER A 42 -17.01 48.35 3.67
N GLU A 43 -16.64 49.47 4.33
CA GLU A 43 -15.32 49.65 4.91
C GLU A 43 -15.06 48.73 6.10
N SER A 44 -16.08 48.46 6.93
CA SER A 44 -15.97 47.52 8.06
C SER A 44 -15.78 46.08 7.58
N LYS A 45 -16.44 45.66 6.49
CA LYS A 45 -16.23 44.34 5.85
C LYS A 45 -14.84 44.21 5.24
N GLU A 46 -14.35 45.26 4.58
CA GLU A 46 -13.01 45.25 3.98
C GLU A 46 -11.90 45.22 5.03
N LYS A 47 -12.04 45.98 6.14
CA LYS A 47 -11.13 45.93 7.29
C LYS A 47 -11.13 44.52 7.92
N LYS A 48 -12.31 43.93 8.12
CA LYS A 48 -12.44 42.58 8.67
C LYS A 48 -11.78 41.50 7.80
N SER A 49 -11.97 41.59 6.45
CA SER A 49 -11.35 40.67 5.50
C SER A 49 -9.81 40.85 5.42
N LYS A 50 -9.30 42.07 5.61
CA LYS A 50 -7.82 42.32 5.68
C LYS A 50 -7.20 41.76 6.96
N ILE A 51 -7.91 41.86 8.10
CA ILE A 51 -7.48 41.29 9.38
C ILE A 51 -7.48 39.75 9.30
N GLU A 52 -8.55 39.11 8.80
CA GLU A 52 -8.61 37.65 8.63
C GLU A 52 -7.52 37.13 7.68
N ARG A 53 -7.22 37.86 6.61
CA ARG A 53 -6.12 37.50 5.68
C ARG A 53 -4.75 37.65 6.35
N ALA A 54 -4.56 38.65 7.21
CA ALA A 54 -3.31 38.84 7.97
C ALA A 54 -3.12 37.73 9.01
N GLU A 55 -4.16 37.41 9.78
CA GLU A 55 -4.13 36.30 10.76
C GLU A 55 -3.89 34.93 10.11
N LYS A 56 -4.49 34.69 8.93
CA LYS A 56 -4.29 33.44 8.17
C LYS A 56 -2.84 33.34 7.67
N LYS A 57 -2.25 34.47 7.18
CA LYS A 57 -0.83 34.52 6.78
C LYS A 57 0.12 34.31 7.95
N GLU A 58 -0.21 34.86 9.12
CA GLU A 58 0.63 34.69 10.32
C GLU A 58 0.55 33.27 10.87
N LYS A 59 -0.64 32.63 10.86
CA LYS A 59 -0.82 31.21 11.21
C LYS A 59 -0.04 30.29 10.24
N THR A 60 -0.08 30.56 8.93
CA THR A 60 0.67 29.80 7.92
C THR A 60 2.17 29.92 8.16
N LYS A 61 2.70 31.15 8.38
CA LYS A 61 4.13 31.37 8.70
C LYS A 61 4.57 30.71 10.01
N LYS A 62 3.72 30.70 11.05
CA LYS A 62 4.02 29.99 12.31
C LYS A 62 4.06 28.47 12.11
N THR A 63 3.19 27.92 11.28
CA THR A 63 3.18 26.49 10.93
C THR A 63 4.40 26.12 10.10
N GLU A 64 4.76 26.93 9.09
CA GLU A 64 5.96 26.73 8.28
C GLU A 64 7.24 26.81 9.12
N ASN A 65 7.36 27.80 10.00
CA ASN A 65 8.52 27.93 10.88
C ASN A 65 8.63 26.79 11.92
N LYS A 66 7.49 26.23 12.35
CA LYS A 66 7.47 25.03 13.22
C LYS A 66 7.93 23.79 12.44
N GLN A 67 7.44 23.59 11.22
CA GLN A 67 7.88 22.50 10.34
C GLN A 67 9.37 22.60 9.96
N ILE A 68 9.88 23.81 9.70
CA ILE A 68 11.31 24.03 9.41
C ILE A 68 12.17 23.67 10.63
N LYS A 69 11.76 24.04 11.86
CA LYS A 69 12.49 23.67 13.08
C LYS A 69 12.41 22.18 13.40
N GLU A 70 11.26 21.54 13.18
CA GLU A 70 11.11 20.09 13.35
C GLU A 70 11.92 19.32 12.31
N ASN A 71 11.99 19.78 11.06
CA ASN A 71 12.80 19.20 10.01
C ASN A 71 14.31 19.35 10.26
N SER A 72 14.79 20.52 10.69
CA SER A 72 16.21 20.72 11.02
C SER A 72 16.65 19.84 12.18
N ASN A 73 15.83 19.72 13.23
CA ASN A 73 16.13 18.84 14.36
C ASN A 73 16.12 17.34 13.95
N SER A 74 15.29 16.94 12.97
CA SER A 74 15.27 15.57 12.46
C SER A 74 16.47 15.26 11.55
N GLU A 75 16.96 16.21 10.77
CA GLU A 75 18.16 16.05 9.94
C GLU A 75 19.40 15.88 10.81
N ASP A 76 19.55 16.63 11.89
CA ASP A 76 20.66 16.49 12.85
C ASP A 76 20.70 15.10 13.48
N ILE A 77 19.53 14.49 13.76
CA ILE A 77 19.42 13.12 14.29
C ILE A 77 19.97 12.10 13.29
N TYR A 78 19.63 12.22 12.00
CA TYR A 78 20.11 11.28 10.97
C TYR A 78 21.60 11.46 10.68
N ILE A 79 22.10 12.71 10.73
CA ILE A 79 23.54 13.00 10.63
C ILE A 79 24.31 12.37 11.79
N LYS A 80 23.81 12.51 13.03
CA LYS A 80 24.41 11.88 14.20
C LYS A 80 24.43 10.36 14.10
N ALA A 81 23.31 9.73 13.67
CA ALA A 81 23.26 8.30 13.47
C ALA A 81 24.23 7.83 12.35
N ALA A 82 24.43 8.62 11.31
CA ALA A 82 25.43 8.38 10.28
C ALA A 82 26.87 8.47 10.82
N GLU A 83 27.14 9.43 11.74
CA GLU A 83 28.42 9.51 12.45
C GLU A 83 28.67 8.31 13.35
N ASP A 84 27.63 7.84 14.05
CA ASP A 84 27.71 6.67 14.90
C ASP A 84 28.01 5.40 14.08
N LEU A 85 27.37 5.24 12.90
CA LEU A 85 27.73 4.16 11.95
C LEU A 85 29.18 4.26 11.50
N ARG A 86 29.64 5.48 11.14
CA ARG A 86 31.03 5.68 10.71
C ARG A 86 32.03 5.29 11.79
N LYS A 87 31.79 5.73 13.04
CA LYS A 87 32.65 5.37 14.19
C LYS A 87 32.70 3.88 14.44
N ALA A 88 31.55 3.19 14.31
CA ALA A 88 31.49 1.75 14.49
C ALA A 88 32.30 0.95 13.46
N MET A 89 32.59 1.57 12.29
CA MET A 89 33.38 1.01 11.19
C MET A 89 34.82 1.58 11.14
N GLU A 90 35.24 2.46 12.07
CA GLU A 90 36.58 3.05 12.06
C GLU A 90 37.53 2.27 12.97
N GLY A 91 38.76 2.03 12.48
CA GLY A 91 39.82 1.44 13.27
C GLY A 91 40.11 -0.01 12.90
N PHE A 92 40.58 -0.81 13.88
CA PHE A 92 40.86 -2.22 13.69
C PHE A 92 39.69 -3.05 14.17
N GLY A 93 38.95 -3.63 13.22
CA GLY A 93 37.71 -4.36 13.48
C GLY A 93 36.48 -3.45 13.47
N THR A 94 35.31 -4.04 13.65
CA THR A 94 34.02 -3.37 13.60
C THR A 94 33.28 -3.52 14.91
N ASP A 95 32.67 -2.44 15.43
CA ASP A 95 31.76 -2.51 16.59
C ASP A 95 30.36 -2.93 16.12
N GLU A 96 30.19 -4.26 16.01
CA GLU A 96 28.94 -4.87 15.54
C GLU A 96 27.76 -4.55 16.46
N GLU A 97 27.97 -4.48 17.79
CA GLU A 97 26.91 -4.15 18.75
C GLU A 97 26.36 -2.74 18.51
N HIS A 98 27.26 -1.79 18.22
CA HIS A 98 26.86 -0.42 17.93
C HIS A 98 26.14 -0.30 16.60
N LEU A 99 26.60 -1.02 15.55
CA LEU A 99 25.88 -1.12 14.27
C LEU A 99 24.47 -1.66 14.47
N ILE A 100 24.31 -2.76 15.21
CA ILE A 100 23.01 -3.36 15.53
C ILE A 100 22.11 -2.35 16.24
N LEU A 101 22.65 -1.63 17.24
CA LEU A 101 21.92 -0.63 17.99
C LEU A 101 21.37 0.48 17.08
N VAL A 102 22.22 1.07 16.23
CA VAL A 102 21.79 2.13 15.30
C VAL A 102 20.72 1.61 14.35
N VAL A 103 20.90 0.43 13.77
CA VAL A 103 19.98 -0.12 12.76
C VAL A 103 18.63 -0.50 13.38
N THR A 104 18.62 -1.14 14.56
CA THR A 104 17.39 -1.62 15.22
C THR A 104 16.60 -0.49 15.90
N SER A 105 17.27 0.60 16.29
CA SER A 105 16.61 1.78 16.86
C SER A 105 15.88 2.64 15.82
N ASN A 106 16.13 2.42 14.53
CA ASN A 106 15.57 3.21 13.44
C ASN A 106 14.66 2.38 12.54
N LYS A 107 13.52 2.98 12.13
CA LYS A 107 12.61 2.38 11.16
C LYS A 107 13.19 2.42 9.74
N THR A 108 12.66 1.65 8.83
CA THR A 108 13.13 1.55 7.44
C THR A 108 13.32 2.92 6.77
N GLN A 109 12.33 3.80 6.86
CA GLN A 109 12.42 5.15 6.27
C GLN A 109 13.49 6.03 6.93
N GLU A 110 13.73 5.84 8.22
CA GLU A 110 14.78 6.53 8.98
C GLU A 110 16.16 6.01 8.57
N ARG A 111 16.30 4.68 8.43
CA ARG A 111 17.55 4.08 7.93
C ARG A 111 17.93 4.57 6.52
N LEU A 112 16.96 4.73 5.62
CA LEU A 112 17.21 5.31 4.29
C LEU A 112 17.67 6.76 4.36
N LYS A 113 17.15 7.56 5.32
CA LYS A 113 17.61 8.93 5.57
C LYS A 113 19.00 8.95 6.19
N ILE A 114 19.30 8.04 7.10
CA ILE A 114 20.65 7.87 7.68
C ILE A 114 21.66 7.52 6.60
N LYS A 115 21.33 6.57 5.71
CA LYS A 115 22.15 6.24 4.54
C LYS A 115 22.44 7.47 3.69
N LYS A 116 21.41 8.24 3.36
CA LYS A 116 21.56 9.48 2.59
C LYS A 116 22.46 10.50 3.31
N ALA A 117 22.27 10.73 4.61
CA ALA A 117 23.10 11.62 5.42
C ALA A 117 24.57 11.16 5.46
N TYR A 118 24.82 9.85 5.54
CA TYR A 118 26.15 9.26 5.46
C TYR A 118 26.82 9.55 4.13
N GLU A 119 26.14 9.28 3.02
CA GLU A 119 26.64 9.49 1.68
C GLU A 119 26.89 10.98 1.37
N GLU A 120 26.03 11.87 1.86
CA GLU A 120 26.20 13.31 1.72
C GLU A 120 27.36 13.84 2.55
N LYS A 121 27.53 13.35 3.77
CA LYS A 121 28.59 13.82 4.69
C LYS A 121 29.96 13.31 4.32
N TYR A 122 30.10 12.01 4.05
CA TYR A 122 31.39 11.36 3.84
C TYR A 122 31.76 11.20 2.38
N LYS A 123 30.85 11.49 1.44
CA LYS A 123 31.01 11.29 -0.01
C LYS A 123 31.42 9.84 -0.37
N LYS A 124 30.92 8.89 0.43
CA LYS A 124 31.14 7.45 0.29
C LYS A 124 29.79 6.74 0.27
N ASN A 125 29.73 5.60 -0.39
CA ASN A 125 28.54 4.76 -0.36
C ASN A 125 28.53 3.92 0.92
N LEU A 126 27.48 4.06 1.75
CA LEU A 126 27.34 3.31 3.01
C LEU A 126 27.33 1.80 2.80
N ILE A 127 26.70 1.32 1.72
CA ILE A 127 26.61 -0.12 1.43
C ILE A 127 28.00 -0.69 1.11
N ASP A 128 28.83 0.05 0.38
CA ASP A 128 30.18 -0.38 0.05
C ASP A 128 31.09 -0.39 1.29
N ASP A 129 30.98 0.64 2.16
CA ASP A 129 31.70 0.67 3.42
C ASP A 129 31.27 -0.48 4.35
N LEU A 130 29.96 -0.80 4.46
CA LEU A 130 29.46 -1.96 5.22
C LEU A 130 30.02 -3.29 4.67
N LYS A 131 30.06 -3.47 3.35
CA LYS A 131 30.62 -4.67 2.70
C LYS A 131 32.12 -4.81 2.89
N SER A 132 32.86 -3.72 3.02
CA SER A 132 34.29 -3.77 3.29
C SER A 132 34.63 -4.15 4.74
N GLU A 133 33.71 -3.88 5.67
CA GLU A 133 33.90 -4.09 7.11
C GLU A 133 33.27 -5.38 7.64
N LEU A 134 32.22 -5.88 6.97
CA LEU A 134 31.43 -7.02 7.43
C LEU A 134 31.63 -8.21 6.49
N SER A 135 31.14 -9.38 6.92
CA SER A 135 31.16 -10.58 6.11
C SER A 135 30.00 -11.53 6.42
N GLY A 136 29.69 -12.43 5.48
CA GLY A 136 28.72 -13.51 5.67
C GLY A 136 27.31 -13.01 5.93
N LYS A 137 26.53 -13.78 6.72
CA LYS A 137 25.12 -13.49 6.96
C LYS A 137 24.85 -12.18 7.70
N PHE A 138 25.83 -11.70 8.47
CA PHE A 138 25.69 -10.41 9.16
C PHE A 138 25.83 -9.25 8.14
N GLU A 139 26.76 -9.32 7.23
CA GLU A 139 26.87 -8.38 6.09
C GLU A 139 25.57 -8.36 5.30
N ASP A 140 25.06 -9.54 4.87
CA ASP A 140 23.84 -9.66 4.09
C ASP A 140 22.66 -8.96 4.80
N ALA A 141 22.52 -9.20 6.12
CA ALA A 141 21.42 -8.62 6.92
C ALA A 141 21.55 -7.09 7.05
N MET A 142 22.75 -6.58 7.33
CA MET A 142 22.99 -5.16 7.50
C MET A 142 22.79 -4.40 6.18
N VAL A 143 23.28 -4.91 5.08
CA VAL A 143 23.08 -4.35 3.74
C VAL A 143 21.61 -4.32 3.37
N ALA A 144 20.88 -5.41 3.61
CA ALA A 144 19.44 -5.50 3.33
C ALA A 144 18.63 -4.43 4.06
N LEU A 145 18.98 -4.14 5.33
CA LEU A 145 18.27 -3.17 6.18
C LEU A 145 18.43 -1.72 5.72
N PHE A 146 19.44 -1.40 4.92
CA PHE A 146 19.67 -0.08 4.32
C PHE A 146 19.21 0.04 2.86
N LYS A 147 18.57 -1.00 2.30
CA LYS A 147 17.95 -0.97 0.97
C LYS A 147 16.49 -0.51 1.03
N GLU A 148 16.04 0.08 -0.05
CA GLU A 148 14.60 0.35 -0.23
C GLU A 148 13.85 -0.98 -0.37
N PRO A 149 12.76 -1.23 0.38
CA PRO A 149 12.14 -2.55 0.46
C PRO A 149 11.72 -3.14 -0.89
N VAL A 150 11.16 -2.32 -1.80
CA VAL A 150 10.74 -2.80 -3.13
C VAL A 150 11.94 -3.16 -4.00
N GLU A 151 13.03 -2.38 -3.91
CA GLU A 151 14.28 -2.68 -4.61
C GLU A 151 14.91 -3.97 -4.08
N TYR A 152 14.87 -4.18 -2.77
CA TYR A 152 15.38 -5.39 -2.15
C TYR A 152 14.55 -6.62 -2.54
N ASP A 153 13.22 -6.53 -2.56
CA ASP A 153 12.36 -7.60 -3.06
C ASP A 153 12.68 -7.94 -4.54
N CYS A 154 12.88 -6.92 -5.39
CA CYS A 154 13.29 -7.13 -6.79
C CYS A 154 14.65 -7.83 -6.90
N GLU A 155 15.61 -7.43 -6.07
CA GLU A 155 16.95 -8.04 -6.04
C GLU A 155 16.91 -9.50 -5.59
N CYS A 156 16.12 -9.81 -4.56
CA CYS A 156 15.90 -11.18 -4.10
C CYS A 156 15.32 -12.06 -5.22
N ILE A 157 14.26 -11.59 -5.88
CA ILE A 157 13.60 -12.30 -6.98
C ILE A 157 14.58 -12.49 -8.16
N TYR A 158 15.30 -11.44 -8.55
CA TYR A 158 16.27 -11.53 -9.65
C TYR A 158 17.40 -12.51 -9.35
N ASN A 159 17.96 -12.45 -8.14
CA ASN A 159 19.03 -13.35 -7.72
C ASN A 159 18.56 -14.79 -7.59
N ALA A 160 17.29 -15.02 -7.19
CA ALA A 160 16.69 -16.35 -7.11
C ALA A 160 16.62 -17.07 -8.46
N MET A 161 16.55 -16.31 -9.57
CA MET A 161 16.48 -16.82 -10.94
C MET A 161 17.81 -16.67 -11.70
N LYS A 162 18.86 -16.14 -11.06
CA LYS A 162 20.13 -15.87 -11.73
C LYS A 162 21.05 -17.07 -11.71
N GLY A 163 21.41 -17.59 -12.88
CA GLY A 163 22.43 -18.65 -13.01
C GLY A 163 21.84 -20.00 -13.39
N ALA A 164 22.40 -21.07 -12.87
CA ALA A 164 21.91 -22.42 -13.13
C ALA A 164 21.03 -22.87 -11.96
N GLY A 165 19.75 -23.06 -12.23
CA GLY A 165 18.74 -23.40 -11.23
C GLY A 165 18.06 -22.17 -10.62
N THR A 166 17.01 -22.43 -9.84
CA THR A 166 16.14 -21.43 -9.21
C THR A 166 16.17 -21.61 -7.69
N ASP A 167 16.13 -20.51 -6.94
CA ASP A 167 15.81 -20.54 -5.50
C ASP A 167 14.29 -20.36 -5.32
N GLU A 168 13.58 -21.47 -5.45
CA GLU A 168 12.12 -21.49 -5.33
C GLU A 168 11.67 -21.01 -3.95
N ASN A 169 12.43 -21.30 -2.89
CA ASN A 169 12.10 -20.83 -1.53
C ASN A 169 12.10 -19.30 -1.45
N CYS A 170 13.06 -18.63 -2.08
CA CYS A 170 13.09 -17.17 -2.13
C CYS A 170 11.90 -16.62 -2.91
N LEU A 171 11.55 -17.19 -4.06
CA LEU A 171 10.36 -16.81 -4.84
C LEU A 171 9.07 -17.00 -4.03
N ILE A 172 8.94 -18.13 -3.32
CA ILE A 172 7.80 -18.41 -2.44
C ILE A 172 7.69 -17.36 -1.35
N GLU A 173 8.79 -17.10 -0.63
CA GLU A 173 8.80 -16.15 0.50
C GLU A 173 8.40 -14.75 0.06
N VAL A 174 8.95 -14.25 -1.02
CA VAL A 174 8.67 -12.89 -1.49
C VAL A 174 7.29 -12.81 -2.12
N ILE A 175 6.98 -13.63 -3.12
CA ILE A 175 5.77 -13.45 -3.95
C ILE A 175 4.49 -13.84 -3.18
N ALA A 176 4.52 -14.95 -2.41
CA ALA A 176 3.32 -15.40 -1.68
C ALA A 176 2.91 -14.48 -0.52
N SER A 177 3.84 -13.70 0.02
CA SER A 177 3.59 -12.88 1.21
C SER A 177 3.22 -11.43 0.93
N ARG A 178 3.37 -10.94 -0.30
CA ARG A 178 3.12 -9.54 -0.65
C ARG A 178 1.67 -9.30 -1.08
N PRO A 179 1.03 -8.19 -0.62
CA PRO A 179 -0.29 -7.80 -1.11
C PRO A 179 -0.23 -7.25 -2.54
N ASN A 180 -1.37 -7.23 -3.23
CA ASN A 180 -1.47 -6.79 -4.64
C ASN A 180 -0.75 -5.47 -4.92
N TRP A 181 -1.01 -4.44 -4.11
CA TRP A 181 -0.42 -3.11 -4.31
C TRP A 181 1.11 -3.10 -4.24
N LEU A 182 1.70 -4.03 -3.47
CA LEU A 182 3.14 -4.15 -3.35
C LEU A 182 3.71 -4.97 -4.52
N LEU A 183 3.03 -6.04 -4.93
CA LEU A 183 3.39 -6.81 -6.13
C LEU A 183 3.37 -5.95 -7.40
N GLU A 184 2.38 -5.05 -7.54
CA GLU A 184 2.36 -4.09 -8.65
C GLU A 184 3.58 -3.15 -8.63
N LYS A 185 3.99 -2.68 -7.45
CA LYS A 185 5.21 -1.88 -7.32
C LYS A 185 6.47 -2.68 -7.64
N ILE A 186 6.55 -3.93 -7.18
CA ILE A 186 7.67 -4.83 -7.48
C ILE A 186 7.76 -5.08 -8.99
N LYS A 187 6.67 -5.42 -9.67
CA LYS A 187 6.65 -5.61 -11.13
C LYS A 187 7.19 -4.41 -11.88
N LYS A 188 6.68 -3.22 -11.54
CA LYS A 188 7.14 -1.96 -12.16
C LYS A 188 8.62 -1.69 -11.88
N LYS A 189 9.05 -1.83 -10.62
CA LYS A 189 10.44 -1.58 -10.22
C LYS A 189 11.40 -2.60 -10.84
N TYR A 190 10.98 -3.85 -10.94
CA TYR A 190 11.74 -4.92 -11.59
C TYR A 190 12.03 -4.59 -13.06
N SER A 191 11.01 -4.17 -13.82
CA SER A 191 11.17 -3.73 -15.20
C SER A 191 12.08 -2.48 -15.34
N GLU A 192 11.98 -1.54 -14.38
CA GLU A 192 12.87 -0.36 -14.33
C GLU A 192 14.34 -0.76 -14.12
N LEU A 193 14.62 -1.71 -13.21
CA LEU A 193 15.97 -2.14 -12.82
C LEU A 193 16.62 -3.06 -13.85
N TYR A 194 15.89 -4.08 -14.31
CA TYR A 194 16.47 -5.17 -15.10
C TYR A 194 16.10 -5.12 -16.58
N LYS A 195 15.24 -4.18 -17.00
CA LYS A 195 14.77 -4.02 -18.40
C LYS A 195 14.05 -5.27 -18.93
N LYS A 196 13.39 -5.99 -18.04
CA LYS A 196 12.67 -7.23 -18.29
C LYS A 196 11.34 -7.22 -17.53
N GLU A 197 10.35 -7.91 -18.04
CA GLU A 197 9.09 -8.11 -17.35
C GLU A 197 9.20 -9.27 -16.36
N LEU A 198 8.89 -9.03 -15.08
CA LEU A 198 9.00 -10.03 -14.01
C LEU A 198 8.26 -11.34 -14.35
N VAL A 199 7.05 -11.24 -14.91
CA VAL A 199 6.25 -12.42 -15.26
C VAL A 199 6.93 -13.27 -16.33
N GLU A 200 7.58 -12.63 -17.31
CA GLU A 200 8.29 -13.34 -18.39
C GLU A 200 9.59 -13.99 -17.89
N ASP A 201 10.33 -13.35 -16.99
CA ASP A 201 11.50 -13.97 -16.35
C ASP A 201 11.08 -15.20 -15.52
N ILE A 202 10.01 -15.11 -14.73
CA ILE A 202 9.47 -16.25 -13.97
C ILE A 202 9.05 -17.40 -14.91
N LYS A 203 8.40 -17.11 -16.03
CA LYS A 203 8.04 -18.13 -17.03
C LYS A 203 9.24 -18.80 -17.65
N GLY A 204 10.33 -18.05 -17.83
CA GLY A 204 11.57 -18.59 -18.37
C GLY A 204 12.34 -19.51 -17.41
N ASP A 205 12.16 -19.31 -16.11
CA ASP A 205 12.97 -19.94 -15.06
C ASP A 205 12.21 -21.01 -14.26
N THR A 206 10.89 -21.05 -14.35
CA THR A 206 10.04 -22.00 -13.62
C THR A 206 9.14 -22.80 -14.57
N SER A 207 8.50 -23.86 -14.08
CA SER A 207 7.63 -24.71 -14.90
C SER A 207 6.47 -25.34 -14.10
N GLY A 208 5.53 -25.97 -14.81
CA GLY A 208 4.44 -26.72 -14.22
C GLY A 208 3.49 -25.93 -13.35
N ASP A 209 2.95 -26.57 -12.31
CA ASP A 209 2.00 -25.94 -11.38
C ASP A 209 2.64 -24.79 -10.58
N PHE A 210 3.92 -24.89 -10.21
CA PHE A 210 4.63 -23.83 -9.52
C PHE A 210 4.62 -22.52 -10.33
N GLN A 211 4.97 -22.59 -11.61
CA GLN A 211 4.91 -21.45 -12.53
C GLN A 211 3.50 -20.86 -12.60
N LYS A 212 2.48 -21.73 -12.77
CA LYS A 212 1.08 -21.28 -12.91
C LYS A 212 0.54 -20.57 -11.67
N ILE A 213 0.95 -21.02 -10.49
CA ILE A 213 0.59 -20.37 -9.23
C ILE A 213 1.26 -18.98 -9.13
N LEU A 214 2.56 -18.88 -9.44
CA LEU A 214 3.28 -17.59 -9.44
C LEU A 214 2.65 -16.59 -10.43
N GLU A 215 2.37 -17.04 -11.67
CA GLU A 215 1.66 -16.22 -12.65
C GLU A 215 0.29 -15.74 -12.13
N GLY A 216 -0.46 -16.63 -11.47
CA GLY A 216 -1.75 -16.33 -10.88
C GLY A 216 -1.66 -15.23 -9.81
N ILE A 217 -0.69 -15.32 -8.90
CA ILE A 217 -0.46 -14.31 -7.85
C ILE A 217 -0.07 -12.97 -8.48
N LEU A 218 0.83 -12.98 -9.47
CA LEU A 218 1.36 -11.78 -10.13
C LEU A 218 0.34 -11.06 -11.04
N ARG A 219 -0.83 -11.64 -11.28
CA ARG A 219 -1.97 -10.92 -11.87
C ARG A 219 -2.55 -9.87 -10.94
N CYS A 220 -2.27 -9.95 -9.63
CA CYS A 220 -2.73 -9.01 -8.60
C CYS A 220 -4.25 -8.85 -8.55
N LYS A 221 -5.00 -9.92 -8.79
CA LYS A 221 -6.47 -9.93 -8.83
C LYS A 221 -7.14 -10.39 -7.53
N ARG A 222 -6.36 -10.63 -6.48
CA ARG A 222 -6.89 -11.05 -5.18
C ARG A 222 -7.85 -10.01 -4.64
N SER A 223 -9.00 -10.46 -4.16
CA SER A 223 -10.03 -9.62 -3.55
C SER A 223 -9.49 -8.86 -2.33
N GLU A 224 -9.78 -7.57 -2.25
CA GLU A 224 -9.43 -6.69 -1.12
C GLU A 224 -10.67 -6.27 -0.31
N VAL A 225 -11.80 -6.96 -0.49
CA VAL A 225 -13.04 -6.67 0.22
C VAL A 225 -12.88 -6.85 1.72
N LYS A 226 -13.44 -5.89 2.47
CA LYS A 226 -13.39 -5.87 3.94
C LYS A 226 -14.47 -6.75 4.57
N GLU A 227 -15.60 -6.90 3.90
CA GLU A 227 -16.74 -7.67 4.35
C GLU A 227 -16.92 -8.91 3.47
N ILE A 228 -17.11 -10.07 4.11
CA ILE A 228 -17.29 -11.34 3.40
C ILE A 228 -18.75 -11.54 3.03
N ASN A 229 -19.00 -12.02 1.84
CA ASN A 229 -20.31 -12.60 1.47
C ASN A 229 -20.34 -14.06 1.93
N LYS A 230 -21.07 -14.32 3.02
CA LYS A 230 -21.16 -15.68 3.61
C LYS A 230 -21.76 -16.70 2.64
N GLU A 231 -22.82 -16.35 1.92
CA GLU A 231 -23.49 -17.24 0.97
C GLU A 231 -22.53 -17.66 -0.15
N ASN A 232 -21.73 -16.71 -0.65
CA ASN A 232 -20.70 -17.01 -1.66
C ASN A 232 -19.60 -17.92 -1.09
N CYS A 233 -19.17 -17.70 0.14
CA CYS A 233 -18.18 -18.57 0.78
C CYS A 233 -18.70 -20.00 0.98
N GLU A 234 -19.94 -20.16 1.41
CA GLU A 234 -20.62 -21.45 1.56
C GLU A 234 -20.75 -22.16 0.21
N LYS A 235 -21.12 -21.42 -0.84
CA LYS A 235 -21.21 -21.95 -2.21
C LYS A 235 -19.86 -22.48 -2.69
N ILE A 236 -18.79 -21.69 -2.57
CA ILE A 236 -17.43 -22.08 -2.99
C ILE A 236 -16.96 -23.30 -2.18
N ALA A 237 -17.18 -23.32 -0.87
CA ALA A 237 -16.80 -24.45 -0.03
C ALA A 237 -17.52 -25.73 -0.42
N LYS A 238 -18.82 -25.65 -0.78
CA LYS A 238 -19.61 -26.76 -1.27
C LYS A 238 -19.07 -27.27 -2.60
N GLU A 239 -18.84 -26.39 -3.57
CA GLU A 239 -18.27 -26.72 -4.87
C GLU A 239 -16.89 -27.41 -4.73
N LEU A 240 -16.02 -26.90 -3.84
CA LEU A 240 -14.72 -27.53 -3.54
C LEU A 240 -14.90 -28.94 -2.96
N SER A 241 -15.89 -29.16 -2.09
CA SER A 241 -16.15 -30.47 -1.49
C SER A 241 -16.72 -31.48 -2.49
N GLU A 242 -17.53 -31.02 -3.44
CA GLU A 242 -18.12 -31.84 -4.51
C GLU A 242 -17.11 -32.19 -5.60
N THR A 243 -16.17 -31.25 -5.92
CA THR A 243 -15.14 -31.46 -6.94
C THR A 243 -14.14 -32.55 -6.55
N LYS A 244 -14.05 -32.88 -5.26
CA LYS A 244 -13.02 -33.75 -4.66
C LYS A 244 -11.60 -33.22 -4.91
N GLU A 245 -10.67 -33.67 -4.10
CA GLU A 245 -9.28 -33.16 -4.11
C GLU A 245 -8.57 -33.46 -5.44
N GLU A 246 -8.86 -34.58 -6.10
CA GLU A 246 -8.28 -34.98 -7.39
C GLU A 246 -8.63 -34.03 -8.55
N GLY A 247 -9.70 -33.23 -8.40
CA GLY A 247 -10.10 -32.19 -9.36
C GLY A 247 -9.54 -30.82 -9.07
N TRP A 248 -8.72 -30.67 -8.05
CA TRP A 248 -8.09 -29.40 -7.75
C TRP A 248 -6.93 -29.13 -8.70
N VAL A 249 -7.07 -28.14 -9.55
CA VAL A 249 -6.08 -27.76 -10.55
C VAL A 249 -5.77 -26.26 -10.45
N VAL A 250 -4.55 -25.90 -10.78
CA VAL A 250 -4.05 -24.52 -10.75
C VAL A 250 -3.70 -23.96 -12.14
N ASN A 251 -3.78 -24.78 -13.16
CA ASN A 251 -3.52 -24.44 -14.55
C ASN A 251 -4.78 -24.05 -15.34
N ASP A 252 -5.95 -24.09 -14.70
CA ASP A 252 -7.25 -23.71 -15.28
C ASP A 252 -7.90 -22.61 -14.43
N GLU A 253 -8.04 -21.42 -14.99
CA GLU A 253 -8.66 -20.27 -14.34
C GLU A 253 -10.18 -20.45 -14.09
N SER A 254 -10.83 -21.41 -14.75
CA SER A 254 -12.21 -21.76 -14.49
C SER A 254 -12.38 -22.68 -13.28
N SER A 255 -11.29 -23.29 -12.81
CA SER A 255 -11.29 -24.16 -11.63
C SER A 255 -11.71 -23.42 -10.37
N VAL A 256 -12.59 -24.03 -9.59
CA VAL A 256 -13.04 -23.53 -8.28
C VAL A 256 -11.85 -23.40 -7.33
N PHE A 257 -10.94 -24.38 -7.34
CA PHE A 257 -9.72 -24.34 -6.49
C PHE A 257 -8.79 -23.20 -6.88
N TYR A 258 -8.54 -22.98 -8.20
CA TYR A 258 -7.76 -21.84 -8.66
C TYR A 258 -8.37 -20.52 -8.16
N ASN A 259 -9.67 -20.33 -8.38
CA ASN A 259 -10.36 -19.11 -7.97
C ASN A 259 -10.34 -18.91 -6.46
N TYR A 260 -10.50 -19.98 -5.68
CA TYR A 260 -10.36 -19.93 -4.23
C TYR A 260 -8.98 -19.42 -3.81
N ILE A 261 -7.91 -20.03 -4.30
CA ILE A 261 -6.53 -19.69 -3.88
C ILE A 261 -6.08 -18.33 -4.41
N MET A 262 -6.38 -17.98 -5.67
CA MET A 262 -5.82 -16.79 -6.32
C MET A 262 -6.65 -15.53 -6.08
N ASN A 263 -7.96 -15.65 -6.02
CA ASN A 263 -8.84 -14.49 -6.08
C ASN A 263 -9.50 -14.14 -4.75
N SER A 264 -9.59 -15.08 -3.78
CA SER A 264 -10.24 -14.80 -2.50
C SER A 264 -9.38 -13.91 -1.58
N SER A 265 -10.02 -12.98 -0.88
CA SER A 265 -9.39 -12.22 0.19
C SER A 265 -8.96 -13.12 1.37
N PRO A 266 -8.06 -12.66 2.24
CA PRO A 266 -7.66 -13.44 3.44
C PRO A 266 -8.83 -13.87 4.33
N LYS A 267 -9.86 -13.03 4.43
CA LYS A 267 -11.07 -13.34 5.20
C LYS A 267 -11.92 -14.39 4.53
N GLU A 268 -12.10 -14.29 3.21
CA GLU A 268 -12.85 -15.28 2.41
C GLU A 268 -12.14 -16.63 2.42
N LEU A 269 -10.79 -16.65 2.25
CA LEU A 269 -10.01 -17.88 2.35
C LEU A 269 -10.25 -18.60 3.68
N SER A 270 -10.23 -17.88 4.79
CA SER A 270 -10.48 -18.44 6.12
C SER A 270 -11.93 -18.92 6.30
N ALA A 271 -12.91 -18.19 5.78
CA ALA A 271 -14.32 -18.54 5.87
C ALA A 271 -14.64 -19.79 5.02
N ILE A 272 -14.13 -19.83 3.79
CA ILE A 272 -14.28 -20.96 2.86
C ILE A 272 -13.59 -22.21 3.43
N ALA A 273 -12.37 -22.09 3.95
CA ALA A 273 -11.65 -23.22 4.53
C ALA A 273 -12.37 -23.85 5.73
N ARG A 274 -12.99 -23.01 6.59
CA ARG A 274 -13.78 -23.46 7.74
C ARG A 274 -15.04 -24.21 7.28
N GLU A 275 -15.72 -23.67 6.30
CA GLU A 275 -16.93 -24.27 5.77
C GLU A 275 -16.62 -25.58 5.02
N TYR A 276 -15.53 -25.62 4.27
CA TYR A 276 -15.04 -26.85 3.63
C TYR A 276 -14.77 -27.94 4.67
N TYR A 277 -14.09 -27.60 5.78
CA TYR A 277 -13.87 -28.56 6.86
C TYR A 277 -15.18 -29.08 7.47
N ARG A 278 -16.16 -28.19 7.67
CA ARG A 278 -17.49 -28.57 8.19
C ARG A 278 -18.20 -29.56 7.26
N LEU A 279 -18.06 -29.40 5.94
CA LEU A 279 -18.71 -30.24 4.92
C LEU A 279 -17.97 -31.56 4.68
N SER A 280 -16.65 -31.52 4.62
CA SER A 280 -15.81 -32.67 4.17
C SER A 280 -15.14 -33.45 5.33
N GLY A 281 -15.02 -32.84 6.51
CA GLY A 281 -14.21 -33.36 7.61
C GLY A 281 -12.70 -33.27 7.39
N LYS A 282 -12.24 -32.67 6.29
CA LYS A 282 -10.84 -32.52 5.90
C LYS A 282 -10.44 -31.05 5.85
N THR A 283 -9.17 -30.74 6.05
CA THR A 283 -8.66 -29.38 5.83
C THR A 283 -8.26 -29.16 4.37
N ILE A 284 -8.28 -27.90 3.93
CA ILE A 284 -7.73 -27.54 2.61
C ILE A 284 -6.23 -27.90 2.53
N ILE A 285 -5.50 -27.82 3.65
CA ILE A 285 -4.08 -28.20 3.71
C ILE A 285 -3.91 -29.71 3.42
N ASP A 286 -4.75 -30.58 4.01
CA ASP A 286 -4.71 -32.01 3.74
C ASP A 286 -4.92 -32.29 2.25
N GLY A 287 -5.87 -31.58 1.61
CA GLY A 287 -6.11 -31.70 0.18
C GLY A 287 -4.93 -31.24 -0.68
N ILE A 288 -4.28 -30.12 -0.29
CA ILE A 288 -3.08 -29.65 -0.98
C ILE A 288 -1.93 -30.65 -0.83
N GLU A 289 -1.72 -31.22 0.38
CA GLU A 289 -0.66 -32.21 0.62
C GLU A 289 -0.85 -33.50 -0.16
N ASN A 290 -2.10 -33.91 -0.36
CA ASN A 290 -2.43 -35.11 -1.12
C ASN A 290 -2.30 -34.93 -2.64
N ASN A 291 -2.58 -33.73 -3.13
CA ASN A 291 -2.78 -33.47 -4.57
C ASN A 291 -1.60 -32.77 -5.25
N PHE A 292 -0.82 -31.98 -4.51
CA PHE A 292 0.31 -31.23 -5.05
C PHE A 292 1.63 -31.73 -4.45
N LYS A 293 2.74 -31.55 -5.19
CA LYS A 293 4.08 -31.99 -4.78
C LYS A 293 5.11 -30.86 -4.96
N GLY A 294 6.26 -30.98 -4.28
CA GLY A 294 7.40 -30.06 -4.42
C GLY A 294 7.00 -28.62 -4.14
N ASP A 295 7.61 -27.71 -4.88
CA ASP A 295 7.49 -26.26 -4.68
C ASP A 295 6.08 -25.71 -4.90
N ALA A 296 5.29 -26.33 -5.78
CA ALA A 296 3.88 -25.99 -5.97
C ALA A 296 3.07 -26.19 -4.68
N LYS A 297 3.26 -27.33 -3.99
CA LYS A 297 2.64 -27.60 -2.69
C LYS A 297 3.08 -26.58 -1.64
N ASP A 298 4.38 -26.30 -1.56
CA ASP A 298 4.94 -25.40 -0.54
C ASP A 298 4.51 -23.94 -0.81
N LEU A 299 4.39 -23.53 -2.07
CA LEU A 299 3.84 -22.23 -2.45
C LEU A 299 2.35 -22.11 -2.07
N LEU A 300 1.53 -23.09 -2.35
CA LEU A 300 0.10 -23.11 -1.98
C LEU A 300 -0.08 -23.01 -0.46
N LYS A 301 0.69 -23.78 0.31
CA LYS A 301 0.69 -23.69 1.78
C LYS A 301 1.15 -22.32 2.26
N SER A 302 2.17 -21.74 1.66
CA SER A 302 2.69 -20.42 2.01
C SER A 302 1.68 -19.31 1.74
N ILE A 303 0.92 -19.39 0.65
CA ILE A 303 -0.21 -18.48 0.37
C ILE A 303 -1.22 -18.53 1.52
N LEU A 304 -1.68 -19.72 1.92
CA LEU A 304 -2.65 -19.85 3.00
C LEU A 304 -2.10 -19.34 4.33
N TYR A 305 -0.87 -19.68 4.68
CA TYR A 305 -0.24 -19.25 5.93
C TYR A 305 0.01 -17.76 6.00
N SER A 306 0.54 -17.15 4.94
CA SER A 306 0.82 -15.71 4.91
C SER A 306 -0.45 -14.87 5.02
N LEU A 307 -1.50 -15.27 4.30
CA LEU A 307 -2.77 -14.56 4.28
C LEU A 307 -3.54 -14.69 5.59
N VAL A 308 -3.55 -15.88 6.21
CA VAL A 308 -4.19 -16.09 7.51
C VAL A 308 -3.40 -15.41 8.64
N SER A 309 -2.07 -15.40 8.60
CA SER A 309 -1.22 -14.67 9.55
C SER A 309 -1.42 -13.16 9.44
N SER A 310 -1.55 -12.61 8.26
CA SER A 310 -1.88 -11.19 8.02
C SER A 310 -3.22 -10.82 8.65
N PHE A 311 -4.22 -11.70 8.55
CA PHE A 311 -5.52 -11.49 9.20
C PHE A 311 -5.44 -11.52 10.73
N MET A 312 -4.66 -12.46 11.31
CA MET A 312 -4.46 -12.56 12.75
C MET A 312 -3.60 -11.41 13.30
N GLY A 313 -2.62 -10.91 12.54
CA GLY A 313 -1.82 -9.72 12.88
C GLY A 313 -2.66 -8.45 12.93
N TYR A 314 -3.65 -8.32 12.06
CA TYR A 314 -4.59 -7.19 12.05
C TYR A 314 -5.49 -7.17 13.31
N LEU A 315 -5.79 -8.33 13.89
CA LEU A 315 -6.58 -8.44 15.12
C LEU A 315 -5.78 -8.17 16.40
N LYS A 316 -4.44 -8.27 16.38
CA LYS A 316 -3.59 -8.19 17.58
C LYS A 316 -2.62 -6.99 17.61
N GLY A 317 -2.55 -6.16 16.56
CA GLY A 317 -1.57 -5.07 16.43
C GLY A 317 -0.13 -5.58 16.17
N PRO A 318 0.84 -4.67 15.91
CA PRO A 318 2.19 -5.05 15.50
C PRO A 318 2.94 -5.70 16.68
N ARG A 319 3.13 -7.01 16.62
CA ARG A 319 4.08 -7.74 17.45
C ARG A 319 5.09 -8.42 16.53
N ASN A 320 6.36 -8.26 16.84
CA ASN A 320 7.42 -9.08 16.26
C ASN A 320 7.17 -10.54 16.67
N ILE A 321 6.71 -11.35 15.74
CA ILE A 321 6.43 -12.77 15.99
C ILE A 321 7.72 -13.53 15.68
N SER A 322 8.29 -14.21 16.68
CA SER A 322 9.43 -15.08 16.49
C SER A 322 9.06 -16.32 15.65
N ARG A 323 10.05 -16.93 14.98
CA ARG A 323 9.85 -18.18 14.20
C ARG A 323 9.22 -19.33 15.03
N GLN A 324 9.48 -19.36 16.35
CA GLN A 324 8.85 -20.33 17.25
C GLN A 324 7.38 -19.99 17.55
N GLU A 325 7.06 -18.71 17.69
CA GLU A 325 5.68 -18.25 17.87
C GLU A 325 4.87 -18.43 16.58
N LEU A 326 5.50 -18.25 15.42
CA LEU A 326 4.89 -18.55 14.12
C LEU A 326 4.53 -20.05 14.04
N LYS A 327 5.43 -20.96 14.43
CA LYS A 327 5.14 -22.40 14.49
C LYS A 327 4.04 -22.76 15.50
N LYS A 328 3.98 -22.07 16.65
CA LYS A 328 2.88 -22.25 17.64
C LYS A 328 1.55 -21.71 17.08
N LEU A 329 1.58 -20.55 16.39
CA LEU A 329 0.41 -20.00 15.72
C LEU A 329 -0.08 -20.90 14.59
N LEU A 330 0.81 -21.51 13.83
CA LEU A 330 0.49 -22.49 12.79
C LEU A 330 -0.24 -23.71 13.39
N LYS A 331 0.23 -24.21 14.53
CA LYS A 331 -0.45 -25.28 15.26
C LYS A 331 -1.82 -24.87 15.81
N VAL A 332 -1.96 -23.61 16.26
CA VAL A 332 -3.24 -23.06 16.70
C VAL A 332 -4.18 -22.83 15.51
N LEU A 333 -3.66 -22.46 14.34
CA LEU A 333 -4.43 -22.35 13.10
C LEU A 333 -4.93 -23.70 12.59
N GLU A 334 -4.10 -24.75 12.67
CA GLU A 334 -4.54 -26.12 12.41
C GLU A 334 -5.66 -26.56 13.38
N LEU A 335 -5.60 -26.12 14.64
CA LEU A 335 -6.65 -26.37 15.63
C LEU A 335 -7.91 -25.53 15.39
N ILE A 336 -7.78 -24.26 14.98
CA ILE A 336 -8.92 -23.36 14.67
C ILE A 336 -9.61 -23.79 13.38
N ILE A 337 -8.88 -24.34 12.42
CA ILE A 337 -9.44 -24.93 11.19
C ILE A 337 -10.16 -26.26 11.50
N LYS A 338 -9.78 -26.92 12.59
CA LYS A 338 -10.41 -28.15 13.12
C LYS A 338 -11.55 -27.92 14.10
N LEU A 339 -11.74 -26.70 14.63
CA LEU A 339 -12.87 -26.24 15.45
C LEU A 339 -13.90 -25.49 14.61
#